data_c65e1299eba69b766b5df3f813e330bb
#
_entry.id   c65e1299eba69b766b5df3f813e330bb
#
_cell.length_a   1.000
_cell.length_b   1.000
_cell.length_c   1.000
_cell.angle_alpha   90.00
_cell.angle_beta   90.00
_cell.angle_gamma   90.00
#
_symmetry.space_group_name_H-M   'P 1'
#
loop_
_entity.id
_entity.type
_entity.pdbx_description
1 polymer ?
#
loop_
_entity_poly.entity_id
_entity_poly.type
_entity_poly.pdbx_seq_one_letter_code
_entity_poly.pdbx_strand_id
1 'polypeptide(L)'
;LFDAIALHQLGFPETVAVLDSGLSEGQALLLTKAGVLEVYLAFDADEAGQKATLQSLNLELAPRFLFYAVRLPAKDPGELPLHPEGRALFQKALEEALPEVAFRFEEASRGLDHSRPEHKRKVLEALTPRMLTPEPFDPVAERLKALVVERLGLSPKSLEDYLASLRTRGRPAPPPPPPPLTPGNKTLLLELDAI
;
A
#
# COMPACT_ATOMS: atom_id res chain seq x y z
N LEU A 1 18.19 -5.54 -11.79
CA LEU A 1 18.39 -5.64 -13.25
C LEU A 1 18.71 -7.08 -13.67
N PHE A 2 19.62 -7.75 -13.01
CA PHE A 2 19.99 -9.14 -13.35
C PHE A 2 18.80 -10.09 -13.17
N ASP A 3 17.96 -9.86 -12.17
CA ASP A 3 16.73 -10.63 -11.92
C ASP A 3 15.74 -10.53 -13.08
N ALA A 4 15.56 -9.33 -13.63
CA ALA A 4 14.71 -9.15 -14.82
C ALA A 4 15.26 -9.91 -16.03
N ILE A 5 16.60 -9.88 -16.24
CA ILE A 5 17.24 -10.64 -17.31
C ILE A 5 17.02 -12.15 -17.10
N ALA A 6 17.18 -12.63 -15.85
CA ALA A 6 16.95 -14.01 -15.49
C ALA A 6 15.51 -14.46 -15.80
N LEU A 7 14.52 -13.65 -15.41
CA LEU A 7 13.11 -13.93 -15.71
C LEU A 7 12.79 -13.86 -17.22
N HIS A 8 13.40 -12.94 -17.97
CA HIS A 8 13.28 -12.92 -19.42
C HIS A 8 13.81 -14.23 -20.06
N GLN A 9 14.95 -14.74 -19.56
CA GLN A 9 15.51 -16.02 -20.04
C GLN A 9 14.58 -17.19 -19.73
N LEU A 10 13.82 -17.13 -18.64
CA LEU A 10 12.79 -18.11 -18.30
C LEU A 10 11.48 -17.94 -19.09
N GLY A 11 11.39 -16.90 -19.96
CA GLY A 11 10.23 -16.66 -20.83
C GLY A 11 9.12 -15.80 -20.19
N PHE A 12 9.52 -14.85 -19.34
CA PHE A 12 8.63 -13.81 -18.77
C PHE A 12 9.07 -12.41 -19.27
N PRO A 13 8.82 -12.08 -20.54
CA PRO A 13 9.33 -10.85 -21.17
C PRO A 13 8.66 -9.57 -20.66
N GLU A 14 7.52 -9.67 -19.95
CA GLU A 14 6.82 -8.54 -19.35
C GLU A 14 7.48 -8.04 -18.06
N THR A 15 8.54 -8.72 -17.60
CA THR A 15 9.25 -8.35 -16.39
C THR A 15 10.05 -7.07 -16.58
N VAL A 16 9.91 -6.13 -15.67
CA VAL A 16 10.70 -4.90 -15.60
C VAL A 16 11.47 -4.82 -14.29
N ALA A 17 12.69 -4.27 -14.34
CA ALA A 17 13.50 -4.09 -13.16
C ALA A 17 13.16 -2.79 -12.44
N VAL A 18 12.95 -2.88 -11.12
CA VAL A 18 12.96 -1.73 -10.22
C VAL A 18 14.40 -1.56 -9.72
N LEU A 19 15.01 -0.38 -9.98
CA LEU A 19 16.42 -0.12 -9.67
C LEU A 19 16.62 0.53 -8.29
N ASP A 20 15.58 0.53 -7.45
CA ASP A 20 15.55 1.13 -6.12
C ASP A 20 14.85 0.19 -5.13
N SER A 21 14.67 0.63 -3.90
CA SER A 21 14.06 -0.10 -2.78
C SER A 21 12.54 -0.37 -2.92
N GLY A 22 11.97 -0.19 -4.09
CA GLY A 22 10.57 -0.39 -4.43
C GLY A 22 10.16 0.39 -5.69
N LEU A 23 8.94 0.20 -6.16
CA LEU A 23 8.39 0.94 -7.28
C LEU A 23 8.31 2.44 -6.93
N SER A 24 8.81 3.30 -7.79
CA SER A 24 8.74 4.77 -7.63
C SER A 24 7.52 5.36 -8.34
N GLU A 25 7.09 6.58 -7.93
CA GLU A 25 5.99 7.30 -8.59
C GLU A 25 6.27 7.54 -10.09
N GLY A 26 7.54 7.83 -10.45
CA GLY A 26 7.92 8.00 -11.85
C GLY A 26 7.74 6.72 -12.67
N GLN A 27 8.10 5.57 -12.12
CA GLN A 27 7.90 4.27 -12.75
C GLN A 27 6.40 3.91 -12.81
N ALA A 28 5.64 4.16 -11.74
CA ALA A 28 4.19 3.97 -11.72
C ALA A 28 3.50 4.82 -12.78
N LEU A 29 3.95 6.06 -12.99
CA LEU A 29 3.43 6.92 -14.06
C LEU A 29 3.71 6.34 -15.46
N LEU A 30 4.90 5.75 -15.68
CA LEU A 30 5.23 5.09 -16.94
C LEU A 30 4.35 3.85 -17.18
N LEU A 31 4.13 3.02 -16.15
CA LEU A 31 3.23 1.87 -16.23
C LEU A 31 1.79 2.31 -16.54
N THR A 32 1.31 3.38 -15.90
CA THR A 32 -0.02 3.96 -16.19
C THR A 32 -0.13 4.41 -17.65
N LYS A 33 0.89 5.11 -18.18
CA LYS A 33 0.93 5.55 -19.59
C LYS A 33 0.98 4.38 -20.57
N ALA A 34 1.59 3.26 -20.16
CA ALA A 34 1.64 2.03 -20.95
C ALA A 34 0.31 1.23 -20.89
N GLY A 35 -0.68 1.68 -20.09
CA GLY A 35 -1.97 1.01 -19.95
C GLY A 35 -1.92 -0.24 -19.07
N VAL A 36 -0.91 -0.39 -18.22
CA VAL A 36 -0.80 -1.51 -17.28
C VAL A 36 -1.88 -1.38 -16.22
N LEU A 37 -2.59 -2.49 -15.95
CA LEU A 37 -3.62 -2.56 -14.92
C LEU A 37 -3.20 -3.47 -13.76
N GLU A 38 -2.48 -4.55 -14.04
CA GLU A 38 -2.04 -5.54 -13.05
C GLU A 38 -0.53 -5.48 -12.87
N VAL A 39 -0.09 -5.45 -11.63
CA VAL A 39 1.34 -5.38 -11.28
C VAL A 39 1.66 -6.47 -10.27
N TYR A 40 2.54 -7.37 -10.66
CA TYR A 40 3.06 -8.43 -9.80
C TYR A 40 4.41 -7.99 -9.22
N LEU A 41 4.45 -7.81 -7.90
CA LEU A 41 5.65 -7.37 -7.16
C LEU A 41 6.46 -8.60 -6.73
N ALA A 42 7.55 -8.88 -7.43
CA ALA A 42 8.42 -10.03 -7.19
C ALA A 42 9.79 -9.55 -6.65
N PHE A 43 9.79 -9.04 -5.42
CA PHE A 43 11.00 -8.67 -4.70
C PHE A 43 11.59 -9.87 -3.96
N ASP A 44 12.83 -9.72 -3.45
CA ASP A 44 13.53 -10.76 -2.68
C ASP A 44 12.67 -11.32 -1.52
N ALA A 45 12.89 -12.59 -1.19
CA ALA A 45 12.11 -13.29 -0.16
C ALA A 45 12.47 -12.90 1.29
N ASP A 46 13.23 -11.83 1.47
CA ASP A 46 13.69 -11.32 2.77
C ASP A 46 12.87 -10.13 3.30
N GLU A 47 13.26 -9.60 4.44
CA GLU A 47 12.60 -8.43 5.07
C GLU A 47 12.71 -7.16 4.21
N ALA A 48 13.81 -7.00 3.46
CA ALA A 48 14.01 -5.85 2.58
C ALA A 48 13.02 -5.89 1.40
N GLY A 49 12.83 -7.07 0.78
CA GLY A 49 11.86 -7.26 -0.30
C GLY A 49 10.41 -7.08 0.16
N GLN A 50 10.08 -7.51 1.39
CA GLN A 50 8.77 -7.26 1.98
C GLN A 50 8.52 -5.77 2.19
N LYS A 51 9.51 -5.04 2.67
CA LYS A 51 9.46 -3.58 2.81
C LYS A 51 9.32 -2.89 1.46
N ALA A 52 10.05 -3.34 0.45
CA ALA A 52 9.94 -2.84 -0.92
C ALA A 52 8.52 -3.04 -1.48
N THR A 53 7.92 -4.20 -1.22
CA THR A 53 6.52 -4.48 -1.58
C THR A 53 5.59 -3.47 -0.91
N LEU A 54 5.66 -3.31 0.42
CA LEU A 54 4.81 -2.35 1.15
C LEU A 54 5.01 -0.90 0.68
N GLN A 55 6.24 -0.48 0.37
CA GLN A 55 6.51 0.84 -0.18
C GLN A 55 5.83 1.05 -1.53
N SER A 56 5.93 0.05 -2.43
CA SER A 56 5.27 0.08 -3.74
C SER A 56 3.75 0.19 -3.63
N LEU A 57 3.16 -0.50 -2.65
CA LEU A 57 1.70 -0.44 -2.40
C LEU A 57 1.23 0.90 -1.80
N ASN A 58 2.14 1.75 -1.30
CA ASN A 58 1.82 3.04 -0.67
C ASN A 58 2.03 4.25 -1.59
N LEU A 59 2.28 4.04 -2.88
CA LEU A 59 2.40 5.11 -3.86
C LEU A 59 1.07 5.87 -4.05
N GLU A 60 1.13 7.14 -4.41
CA GLU A 60 -0.06 7.94 -4.73
C GLU A 60 -0.83 7.37 -5.93
N LEU A 61 -0.11 6.81 -6.91
CA LEU A 61 -0.69 6.15 -8.08
C LEU A 61 -1.12 4.69 -7.83
N ALA A 62 -0.85 4.12 -6.64
CA ALA A 62 -1.22 2.74 -6.32
C ALA A 62 -2.70 2.40 -6.59
N PRO A 63 -3.69 3.27 -6.33
CA PRO A 63 -5.09 2.96 -6.61
C PRO A 63 -5.42 2.70 -8.09
N ARG A 64 -4.51 3.02 -9.01
CA ARG A 64 -4.66 2.76 -10.44
C ARG A 64 -4.34 1.34 -10.86
N PHE A 65 -3.73 0.55 -9.98
CA PHE A 65 -3.26 -0.80 -10.26
C PHE A 65 -3.94 -1.84 -9.38
N LEU A 66 -4.04 -3.05 -9.91
CA LEU A 66 -4.29 -4.25 -9.14
C LEU A 66 -2.95 -4.86 -8.79
N PHE A 67 -2.52 -4.71 -7.55
CA PHE A 67 -1.26 -5.24 -7.07
C PHE A 67 -1.37 -6.65 -6.53
N TYR A 68 -0.38 -7.47 -6.88
CA TYR A 68 -0.18 -8.81 -6.37
C TYR A 68 1.24 -8.95 -5.83
N ALA A 69 1.40 -9.43 -4.61
CA ALA A 69 2.69 -9.75 -4.01
C ALA A 69 3.07 -11.20 -4.32
N VAL A 70 4.17 -11.40 -5.02
CA VAL A 70 4.69 -12.71 -5.39
C VAL A 70 5.57 -13.23 -4.27
N ARG A 71 5.32 -14.45 -3.80
CA ARG A 71 6.21 -15.17 -2.89
C ARG A 71 7.16 -16.03 -3.69
N LEU A 72 8.41 -15.59 -3.78
CA LEU A 72 9.42 -16.33 -4.52
C LEU A 72 9.72 -17.69 -3.87
N PRO A 73 9.86 -18.75 -4.68
CA PRO A 73 10.31 -20.07 -4.20
C PRO A 73 11.82 -20.15 -3.98
N ALA A 74 12.56 -19.09 -4.32
CA ALA A 74 14.00 -18.91 -4.16
C ALA A 74 14.27 -17.62 -3.38
N LYS A 75 15.53 -17.37 -3.03
CA LYS A 75 15.93 -16.16 -2.32
C LYS A 75 15.65 -14.90 -3.14
N ASP A 76 16.00 -14.92 -4.40
CA ASP A 76 15.78 -13.86 -5.37
C ASP A 76 15.39 -14.45 -6.74
N PRO A 77 14.83 -13.63 -7.67
CA PRO A 77 14.45 -14.10 -9.01
C PRO A 77 15.64 -14.60 -9.85
N GLY A 78 16.84 -14.07 -9.60
CA GLY A 78 18.07 -14.44 -10.34
C GLY A 78 18.53 -15.86 -10.10
N GLU A 79 18.11 -16.50 -9.00
CA GLU A 79 18.41 -17.90 -8.71
C GLU A 79 17.54 -18.89 -9.52
N LEU A 80 16.37 -18.45 -10.00
CA LEU A 80 15.40 -19.36 -10.64
C LEU A 80 15.93 -20.06 -11.91
N PRO A 81 16.72 -19.42 -12.81
CA PRO A 81 17.30 -20.11 -13.95
C PRO A 81 18.29 -21.23 -13.59
N LEU A 82 18.79 -21.26 -12.36
CA LEU A 82 19.68 -22.30 -11.87
C LEU A 82 18.92 -23.60 -11.53
N HIS A 83 17.59 -23.53 -11.44
CA HIS A 83 16.75 -24.67 -11.18
C HIS A 83 16.18 -25.25 -12.48
N PRO A 84 16.23 -26.58 -12.68
CA PRO A 84 15.67 -27.21 -13.88
C PRO A 84 14.20 -26.88 -14.14
N GLU A 85 13.44 -26.66 -13.05
CA GLU A 85 12.00 -26.33 -13.08
C GLU A 85 11.75 -24.83 -12.81
N GLY A 86 12.77 -23.98 -12.90
CA GLY A 86 12.68 -22.56 -12.50
C GLY A 86 11.52 -21.81 -13.13
N ARG A 87 11.24 -22.06 -14.44
CA ARG A 87 10.07 -21.51 -15.12
C ARG A 87 8.75 -21.93 -14.48
N ALA A 88 8.58 -23.24 -14.20
CA ALA A 88 7.36 -23.76 -13.60
C ALA A 88 7.17 -23.27 -12.15
N LEU A 89 8.27 -23.16 -11.42
CA LEU A 89 8.26 -22.60 -10.06
C LEU A 89 7.82 -21.13 -10.03
N PHE A 90 8.33 -20.31 -10.94
CA PHE A 90 7.93 -18.91 -11.01
C PHE A 90 6.49 -18.75 -11.51
N GLN A 91 6.09 -19.52 -12.52
CA GLN A 91 4.70 -19.53 -12.99
C GLN A 91 3.72 -19.84 -11.85
N LYS A 92 4.02 -20.87 -11.06
CA LYS A 92 3.22 -21.21 -9.87
C LYS A 92 3.20 -20.07 -8.85
N ALA A 93 4.35 -19.42 -8.60
CA ALA A 93 4.42 -18.29 -7.69
C ALA A 93 3.56 -17.09 -8.15
N LEU A 94 3.44 -16.86 -9.47
CA LEU A 94 2.53 -15.85 -10.03
C LEU A 94 1.06 -16.24 -9.82
N GLU A 95 0.71 -17.51 -10.03
CA GLU A 95 -0.66 -18.04 -9.82
C GLU A 95 -1.10 -17.98 -8.35
N GLU A 96 -0.15 -18.16 -7.43
CA GLU A 96 -0.36 -18.10 -5.97
C GLU A 96 -0.12 -16.70 -5.38
N ALA A 97 0.13 -15.68 -6.22
CA ALA A 97 0.42 -14.33 -5.76
C ALA A 97 -0.73 -13.73 -4.94
N LEU A 98 -0.37 -13.08 -3.86
CA LEU A 98 -1.34 -12.52 -2.92
C LEU A 98 -1.85 -11.16 -3.41
N PRO A 99 -3.16 -10.95 -3.51
CA PRO A 99 -3.71 -9.60 -3.69
C PRO A 99 -3.24 -8.66 -2.58
N GLU A 100 -3.08 -7.37 -2.90
CA GLU A 100 -2.62 -6.32 -1.96
C GLU A 100 -3.24 -6.45 -0.56
N VAL A 101 -4.55 -6.61 -0.51
CA VAL A 101 -5.31 -6.68 0.76
C VAL A 101 -4.86 -7.85 1.63
N ALA A 102 -4.70 -9.04 1.03
CA ALA A 102 -4.24 -10.24 1.74
C ALA A 102 -2.80 -10.08 2.21
N PHE A 103 -1.92 -9.57 1.36
CA PHE A 103 -0.52 -9.32 1.71
C PHE A 103 -0.39 -8.34 2.87
N ARG A 104 -1.08 -7.19 2.82
CA ARG A 104 -1.08 -6.21 3.92
C ARG A 104 -1.55 -6.80 5.25
N PHE A 105 -2.60 -7.60 5.21
CA PHE A 105 -3.12 -8.24 6.41
C PHE A 105 -2.14 -9.25 6.98
N GLU A 106 -1.52 -10.09 6.15
CA GLU A 106 -0.54 -11.07 6.58
C GLU A 106 0.71 -10.42 7.18
N GLU A 107 1.22 -9.34 6.56
CA GLU A 107 2.36 -8.59 7.10
C GLU A 107 2.03 -7.94 8.45
N ALA A 108 0.86 -7.29 8.56
CA ALA A 108 0.42 -6.69 9.81
C ALA A 108 0.18 -7.72 10.93
N SER A 109 -0.12 -8.96 10.56
CA SER A 109 -0.43 -10.07 11.46
C SER A 109 0.79 -10.92 11.84
N ARG A 110 1.94 -10.68 11.23
CA ARG A 110 3.12 -11.54 11.37
C ARG A 110 3.56 -11.66 12.84
N GLY A 111 3.62 -12.89 13.33
CA GLY A 111 4.01 -13.20 14.72
C GLY A 111 3.00 -12.76 15.78
N LEU A 112 1.77 -12.36 15.40
CA LEU A 112 0.72 -11.95 16.31
C LEU A 112 -0.36 -13.04 16.47
N ASP A 113 -0.78 -13.26 17.71
CA ASP A 113 -1.87 -14.17 18.06
C ASP A 113 -3.19 -13.38 18.14
N HIS A 114 -4.08 -13.62 17.20
CA HIS A 114 -5.36 -12.92 17.12
C HIS A 114 -6.38 -13.33 18.21
N SER A 115 -6.06 -14.28 19.07
CA SER A 115 -6.87 -14.53 20.27
C SER A 115 -6.69 -13.41 21.32
N ARG A 116 -5.57 -12.69 21.25
CA ARG A 116 -5.20 -11.63 22.21
C ARG A 116 -5.67 -10.26 21.75
N PRO A 117 -6.45 -9.53 22.59
CA PRO A 117 -6.95 -8.19 22.21
C PRO A 117 -5.86 -7.19 21.86
N GLU A 118 -4.73 -7.20 22.58
CA GLU A 118 -3.59 -6.33 22.30
C GLU A 118 -2.94 -6.59 20.94
N HIS A 119 -2.92 -7.85 20.47
CA HIS A 119 -2.42 -8.20 19.14
C HIS A 119 -3.39 -7.77 18.03
N LYS A 120 -4.70 -7.96 18.24
CA LYS A 120 -5.71 -7.42 17.31
C LYS A 120 -5.57 -5.92 17.15
N ARG A 121 -5.34 -5.20 18.25
CA ARG A 121 -5.13 -3.76 18.22
C ARG A 121 -3.90 -3.36 17.39
N LYS A 122 -2.77 -4.07 17.55
CA LYS A 122 -1.56 -3.83 16.74
C LYS A 122 -1.83 -3.99 15.24
N VAL A 123 -2.54 -5.06 14.86
CA VAL A 123 -2.94 -5.28 13.46
C VAL A 123 -3.81 -4.14 12.95
N LEU A 124 -4.81 -3.70 13.73
CA LEU A 124 -5.66 -2.57 13.38
C LEU A 124 -4.84 -1.28 13.20
N GLU A 125 -3.95 -0.96 14.13
CA GLU A 125 -3.10 0.23 14.07
C GLU A 125 -2.21 0.23 12.81
N ALA A 126 -1.64 -0.93 12.45
CA ALA A 126 -0.81 -1.08 11.26
C ALA A 126 -1.59 -0.89 9.94
N LEU A 127 -2.84 -1.35 9.88
CA LEU A 127 -3.68 -1.28 8.69
C LEU A 127 -4.51 0.00 8.58
N THR A 128 -4.66 0.73 9.68
CA THR A 128 -5.46 1.96 9.75
C THR A 128 -5.12 2.99 8.67
N PRO A 129 -3.84 3.31 8.38
CA PRO A 129 -3.50 4.30 7.36
C PRO A 129 -4.11 3.98 6.00
N ARG A 130 -4.16 2.69 5.64
CA ARG A 130 -4.73 2.25 4.36
C ARG A 130 -6.26 2.20 4.36
N MET A 131 -6.89 2.03 5.53
CA MET A 131 -8.34 2.06 5.67
C MET A 131 -8.92 3.48 5.78
N LEU A 132 -8.10 4.47 6.14
CA LEU A 132 -8.48 5.89 6.27
C LEU A 132 -8.08 6.69 5.03
N THR A 133 -8.60 6.31 3.86
CA THR A 133 -8.31 7.06 2.64
C THR A 133 -9.16 8.35 2.57
N PRO A 134 -8.66 9.41 1.94
CA PRO A 134 -9.44 10.63 1.69
C PRO A 134 -10.45 10.46 0.55
N GLU A 135 -10.32 9.41 -0.26
CA GLU A 135 -11.20 9.17 -1.40
C GLU A 135 -12.60 8.74 -0.95
N PRO A 136 -13.66 9.22 -1.62
CA PRO A 136 -15.03 8.86 -1.27
C PRO A 136 -15.33 7.36 -1.41
N PHE A 137 -14.65 6.70 -2.33
CA PHE A 137 -14.76 5.26 -2.57
C PHE A 137 -13.40 4.70 -3.00
N ASP A 138 -12.85 3.82 -2.14
CA ASP A 138 -11.62 3.07 -2.41
C ASP A 138 -11.92 1.57 -2.24
N PRO A 139 -12.03 0.82 -3.35
CA PRO A 139 -12.35 -0.60 -3.30
C PRO A 139 -11.38 -1.44 -2.47
N VAL A 140 -10.09 -1.06 -2.47
CA VAL A 140 -9.05 -1.75 -1.69
C VAL A 140 -9.25 -1.51 -0.20
N ALA A 141 -9.53 -0.26 0.19
CA ALA A 141 -9.82 0.08 1.58
C ALA A 141 -11.08 -0.63 2.09
N GLU A 142 -12.15 -0.67 1.29
CA GLU A 142 -13.39 -1.39 1.65
C GLU A 142 -13.14 -2.90 1.78
N ARG A 143 -12.39 -3.49 0.85
CA ARG A 143 -12.01 -4.90 0.92
C ARG A 143 -11.14 -5.22 2.14
N LEU A 144 -10.21 -4.31 2.49
CA LEU A 144 -9.36 -4.44 3.67
C LEU A 144 -10.18 -4.38 4.96
N LYS A 145 -11.15 -3.45 5.07
CA LYS A 145 -12.08 -3.38 6.21
C LYS A 145 -12.86 -4.67 6.38
N ALA A 146 -13.40 -5.21 5.28
CA ALA A 146 -14.13 -6.48 5.30
C ALA A 146 -13.24 -7.63 5.79
N LEU A 147 -12.02 -7.73 5.28
CA LEU A 147 -11.05 -8.76 5.69
C LEU A 147 -10.67 -8.64 7.18
N VAL A 148 -10.45 -7.41 7.67
CA VAL A 148 -10.13 -7.14 9.07
C VAL A 148 -11.27 -7.57 9.99
N VAL A 149 -12.53 -7.24 9.64
CA VAL A 149 -13.72 -7.68 10.37
C VAL A 149 -13.78 -9.20 10.46
N GLU A 150 -13.62 -9.88 9.33
CA GLU A 150 -13.66 -11.34 9.24
C GLU A 150 -12.55 -12.00 10.05
N ARG A 151 -11.29 -11.61 9.81
CA ARG A 151 -10.11 -12.28 10.36
C ARG A 151 -9.87 -11.98 11.83
N LEU A 152 -10.22 -10.79 12.31
CA LEU A 152 -10.08 -10.42 13.71
C LEU A 152 -11.36 -10.71 14.54
N GLY A 153 -12.44 -11.15 13.89
CA GLY A 153 -13.72 -11.41 14.56
C GLY A 153 -14.32 -10.15 15.21
N LEU A 154 -14.25 -9.02 14.50
CA LEU A 154 -14.80 -7.75 14.96
C LEU A 154 -16.23 -7.57 14.41
N SER A 155 -17.04 -6.73 15.06
CA SER A 155 -18.25 -6.26 14.40
C SER A 155 -17.93 -5.13 13.41
N PRO A 156 -18.63 -5.03 12.26
CA PRO A 156 -18.45 -3.91 11.33
C PRO A 156 -18.56 -2.56 12.04
N LYS A 157 -19.56 -2.42 12.91
CA LYS A 157 -19.79 -1.20 13.70
C LYS A 157 -18.60 -0.83 14.59
N SER A 158 -17.99 -1.81 15.28
CA SER A 158 -16.82 -1.57 16.12
C SER A 158 -15.63 -1.05 15.34
N LEU A 159 -15.42 -1.55 14.11
CA LEU A 159 -14.37 -1.05 13.23
C LEU A 159 -14.68 0.37 12.77
N GLU A 160 -15.91 0.66 12.35
CA GLU A 160 -16.33 2.00 11.93
C GLU A 160 -16.19 3.03 13.06
N ASP A 161 -16.65 2.70 14.27
CA ASP A 161 -16.53 3.57 15.47
C ASP A 161 -15.05 3.85 15.78
N TYR A 162 -14.18 2.84 15.67
CA TYR A 162 -12.74 3.00 15.83
C TYR A 162 -12.16 3.96 14.78
N LEU A 163 -12.43 3.75 13.50
CA LEU A 163 -11.93 4.61 12.42
C LEU A 163 -12.49 6.04 12.51
N ALA A 164 -13.75 6.22 12.87
CA ALA A 164 -14.37 7.52 13.11
C ALA A 164 -13.69 8.27 14.26
N SER A 165 -13.34 7.57 15.35
CA SER A 165 -12.63 8.16 16.50
C SER A 165 -11.26 8.73 16.12
N LEU A 166 -10.58 8.11 15.15
CA LEU A 166 -9.29 8.57 14.66
C LEU A 166 -9.41 9.78 13.73
N ARG A 167 -10.44 9.83 12.88
CA ARG A 167 -10.75 10.99 12.02
C ARG A 167 -11.01 12.25 12.84
N THR A 168 -11.68 12.12 13.97
CA THR A 168 -11.97 13.26 14.86
C THR A 168 -10.74 13.73 15.65
N ARG A 169 -9.85 12.82 16.04
CA ARG A 169 -8.60 13.16 16.75
C ARG A 169 -7.57 13.86 15.86
N GLY A 170 -7.57 13.60 14.55
CA GLY A 170 -6.66 14.22 13.57
C GLY A 170 -7.15 15.55 13.01
N ARG A 171 -8.35 16.03 13.38
CA ARG A 171 -8.84 17.32 12.93
C ARG A 171 -8.29 18.40 13.86
N PRO A 172 -7.37 19.30 13.42
CA PRO A 172 -7.00 20.45 14.23
C PRO A 172 -8.27 21.21 14.58
N ALA A 173 -8.36 21.68 15.81
CA ALA A 173 -9.46 22.53 16.22
C ALA A 173 -9.62 23.67 15.18
N PRO A 174 -10.84 24.00 14.74
CA PRO A 174 -11.02 25.12 13.84
C PRO A 174 -10.35 26.35 14.46
N PRO A 175 -9.61 27.16 13.68
CA PRO A 175 -8.98 28.36 14.21
C PRO A 175 -10.06 29.18 14.94
N PRO A 176 -9.74 29.79 16.08
CA PRO A 176 -10.70 30.64 16.76
C PRO A 176 -11.23 31.69 15.79
N PRO A 177 -12.54 32.04 15.87
CA PRO A 177 -13.09 33.04 14.99
C PRO A 177 -12.23 34.31 15.09
N PRO A 178 -11.97 35.01 13.97
CA PRO A 178 -11.20 36.23 14.02
C PRO A 178 -11.86 37.21 15.00
N PRO A 179 -11.08 37.95 15.79
CA PRO A 179 -11.64 38.91 16.72
C PRO A 179 -12.52 39.87 15.98
N PRO A 180 -13.63 40.35 16.57
CA PRO A 180 -14.53 41.28 15.94
C PRO A 180 -13.75 42.52 15.48
N LEU A 181 -13.91 42.88 14.20
CA LEU A 181 -13.25 44.04 13.62
C LEU A 181 -13.66 45.30 14.42
N THR A 182 -12.70 45.83 15.15
CA THR A 182 -12.90 47.15 15.80
C THR A 182 -12.97 48.23 14.72
N PRO A 183 -13.89 49.19 14.82
CA PRO A 183 -14.05 50.25 13.81
C PRO A 183 -12.85 51.21 13.82
N GLY A 184 -11.76 50.84 13.23
CA GLY A 184 -10.51 51.63 13.20
C GLY A 184 -9.45 51.08 12.24
N ASN A 185 -9.53 49.83 11.85
CA ASN A 185 -8.50 49.18 11.02
C ASN A 185 -8.91 49.04 9.53
N LYS A 186 -9.50 50.06 8.93
CA LYS A 186 -9.81 50.10 7.49
C LYS A 186 -8.63 50.43 6.57
N THR A 187 -7.42 50.60 7.09
CA THR A 187 -6.29 51.15 6.31
C THR A 187 -5.21 50.16 5.98
N LEU A 188 -5.35 48.87 6.27
CA LEU A 188 -4.27 47.88 6.11
C LEU A 188 -4.55 46.71 5.13
N LEU A 189 -5.54 46.84 4.26
CA LEU A 189 -5.93 45.79 3.30
C LEU A 189 -5.75 46.14 1.82
N LEU A 190 -4.96 47.19 1.49
CA LEU A 190 -4.78 47.65 0.11
C LEU A 190 -3.33 47.65 -0.41
N GLU A 191 -2.38 46.95 0.23
CA GLU A 191 -0.97 46.94 -0.24
C GLU A 191 -0.39 45.55 -0.53
N LEU A 192 -1.20 44.55 -0.86
CA LEU A 192 -0.67 43.19 -1.19
C LEU A 192 -1.00 42.72 -2.61
N ASP A 193 -1.45 43.57 -3.51
CA ASP A 193 -1.62 43.22 -4.92
C ASP A 193 -0.76 44.11 -5.85
N ALA A 194 0.57 44.10 -5.64
CA ALA A 194 1.50 44.58 -6.67
C ALA A 194 2.91 44.07 -6.37
N ILE A 195 3.25 42.83 -6.76
CA ILE A 195 4.54 42.44 -7.39
C ILE A 195 4.28 41.15 -8.15
#